data_947743ad20e98348a30a1a57349b1a56
#
_entry.id   947743ad20e98348a30a1a57349b1a56
#
_cell.length_a   1.000
_cell.length_b   1.000
_cell.length_c   1.000
_cell.angle_alpha   90.00
_cell.angle_beta   90.00
_cell.angle_gamma   90.00
#
_symmetry.space_group_name_H-M   'P 1'
#
loop_
_entity.id
_entity.type
_entity.pdbx_description
1 polymer ?
#
loop_
_entity_poly.entity_id
_entity_poly.type
_entity_poly.pdbx_seq_one_letter_code
_entity_poly.pdbx_strand_id
1 'polypeptide(L)'
;MTGKPISMNFRQLARQYTESAKQQLQRSDESGLRCACLELRMAVEALVFDSLKMYLDDVPANVVMEKWTPRQVLSELLKIDKHADQSITLQMGPEASGQLEMVGRERRFTLRWADKAHNALSSFLHSPTINQVRSNSVPDAQTIKKKAEEIVSELDAVLISEIWNLNFRSTVSFPCDCGFVIRRRETTLANSSGVPCPQCRTVYRIKIIEGGFRYRPWDVTVHCQHCEAKNTVNMCEIFDGAVLNCATCSRHNFIQFIPSAFPSEPDPF
;
A
#
# COMPACT_ATOMS: atom_id res chain seq x y z
N MET A 1 -15.62 -8.01 15.36
CA MET A 1 -14.70 -8.94 16.05
C MET A 1 -13.56 -8.11 16.61
N THR A 2 -13.52 -7.88 17.91
CA THR A 2 -12.40 -7.22 18.58
C THR A 2 -11.23 -8.22 18.63
N GLY A 3 -10.33 -8.12 17.66
CA GLY A 3 -9.12 -8.94 17.64
C GLY A 3 -8.29 -8.69 18.90
N LYS A 4 -7.63 -9.74 19.42
CA LYS A 4 -6.63 -9.58 20.49
C LYS A 4 -5.61 -8.53 20.07
N PRO A 5 -5.18 -7.62 20.97
CA PRO A 5 -4.16 -6.64 20.66
C PRO A 5 -2.89 -7.35 20.17
N ILE A 6 -2.31 -6.86 19.09
CA ILE A 6 -1.05 -7.38 18.56
C ILE A 6 0.06 -6.98 19.53
N SER A 7 0.55 -7.95 20.30
CA SER A 7 1.61 -7.74 21.31
C SER A 7 3.01 -7.68 20.72
N MET A 8 3.19 -8.08 19.45
CA MET A 8 4.51 -8.15 18.81
C MET A 8 5.06 -6.75 18.50
N ASN A 9 6.28 -6.49 18.91
CA ASN A 9 7.03 -5.29 18.58
C ASN A 9 7.81 -5.50 17.28
N PHE A 10 7.18 -5.21 16.14
CA PHE A 10 7.78 -5.40 14.83
C PHE A 10 9.03 -4.53 14.61
N ARG A 11 9.06 -3.31 15.16
CA ARG A 11 10.24 -2.45 15.06
C ARG A 11 11.45 -3.03 15.80
N GLN A 12 11.22 -3.58 16.98
CA GLN A 12 12.28 -4.27 17.72
C GLN A 12 12.74 -5.54 16.98
N LEU A 13 11.82 -6.28 16.39
CA LEU A 13 12.13 -7.45 15.59
C LEU A 13 12.96 -7.06 14.36
N ALA A 14 12.62 -5.97 13.67
CA ALA A 14 13.41 -5.45 12.56
C ALA A 14 14.84 -5.08 12.96
N ARG A 15 15.03 -4.48 14.16
CA ARG A 15 16.37 -4.22 14.70
C ARG A 15 17.17 -5.49 14.91
N GLN A 16 16.54 -6.52 15.48
CA GLN A 16 17.20 -7.82 15.70
C GLN A 16 17.65 -8.45 14.37
N TYR A 17 16.78 -8.48 13.36
CA TYR A 17 17.11 -8.98 12.04
C TYR A 17 18.21 -8.17 11.35
N THR A 18 18.17 -6.84 11.44
CA THR A 18 19.20 -5.97 10.85
C THR A 18 20.55 -6.22 11.51
N GLU A 19 20.60 -6.37 12.83
CA GLU A 19 21.83 -6.63 13.56
C GLU A 19 22.37 -8.04 13.27
N SER A 20 21.50 -9.05 13.21
CA SER A 20 21.86 -10.39 12.78
C SER A 20 22.46 -10.40 11.36
N ALA A 21 21.84 -9.66 10.44
CA ALA A 21 22.36 -9.53 9.08
C ALA A 21 23.76 -8.92 9.04
N LYS A 22 24.03 -7.88 9.82
CA LYS A 22 25.36 -7.26 9.93
C LYS A 22 26.42 -8.28 10.37
N GLN A 23 26.10 -9.09 11.36
CA GLN A 23 26.98 -10.16 11.84
C GLN A 23 27.24 -11.22 10.75
N GLN A 24 26.20 -11.61 10.01
CA GLN A 24 26.35 -12.56 8.90
C GLN A 24 27.19 -12.00 7.74
N LEU A 25 27.09 -10.69 7.45
CA LEU A 25 27.89 -10.01 6.42
C LEU A 25 29.40 -9.94 6.75
N GLN A 26 29.76 -10.09 8.02
CA GLN A 26 31.18 -10.18 8.42
C GLN A 26 31.80 -11.54 8.08
N ARG A 27 30.99 -12.57 7.81
CA ARG A 27 31.44 -13.86 7.37
C ARG A 27 31.90 -13.78 5.92
N SER A 28 32.96 -14.50 5.60
CA SER A 28 33.54 -14.55 4.24
C SER A 28 32.93 -15.64 3.37
N ASP A 29 31.98 -16.41 3.89
CA ASP A 29 31.39 -17.56 3.19
C ASP A 29 30.02 -17.22 2.55
N GLU A 30 29.65 -17.96 1.52
CA GLU A 30 28.40 -17.79 0.79
C GLU A 30 27.16 -18.03 1.67
N SER A 31 27.26 -18.93 2.65
CA SER A 31 26.19 -19.24 3.57
C SER A 31 25.87 -18.02 4.45
N GLY A 32 26.90 -17.34 4.97
CA GLY A 32 26.73 -16.10 5.72
C GLY A 32 26.03 -15.03 4.89
N LEU A 33 26.42 -14.89 3.62
CA LEU A 33 25.80 -13.91 2.71
C LEU A 33 24.32 -14.22 2.45
N ARG A 34 23.96 -15.49 2.25
CA ARG A 34 22.56 -15.91 2.11
C ARG A 34 21.76 -15.68 3.39
N CYS A 35 22.33 -16.02 4.56
CA CYS A 35 21.68 -15.73 5.83
C CYS A 35 21.45 -14.23 6.02
N ALA A 36 22.42 -13.38 5.68
CA ALA A 36 22.26 -11.94 5.73
C ALA A 36 21.10 -11.45 4.83
N CYS A 37 20.99 -11.96 3.60
CA CYS A 37 19.90 -11.62 2.70
C CYS A 37 18.53 -12.04 3.27
N LEU A 38 18.42 -13.19 3.91
CA LEU A 38 17.20 -13.65 4.57
C LEU A 38 16.81 -12.72 5.73
N GLU A 39 17.75 -12.42 6.62
CA GLU A 39 17.52 -11.52 7.76
C GLU A 39 17.09 -10.13 7.31
N LEU A 40 17.75 -9.56 6.29
CA LEU A 40 17.37 -8.26 5.75
C LEU A 40 15.96 -8.25 5.13
N ARG A 41 15.60 -9.33 4.45
CA ARG A 41 14.26 -9.50 3.92
C ARG A 41 13.23 -9.49 5.05
N MET A 42 13.46 -10.24 6.12
CA MET A 42 12.60 -10.27 7.31
C MET A 42 12.56 -8.92 8.01
N ALA A 43 13.66 -8.16 8.02
CA ALA A 43 13.68 -6.80 8.58
C ALA A 43 12.77 -5.83 7.80
N VAL A 44 12.82 -5.87 6.45
CA VAL A 44 11.93 -5.07 5.60
C VAL A 44 10.46 -5.44 5.85
N GLU A 45 10.15 -6.73 5.90
CA GLU A 45 8.79 -7.22 6.19
C GLU A 45 8.30 -6.73 7.57
N ALA A 46 9.15 -6.84 8.59
CA ALA A 46 8.80 -6.41 9.95
C ALA A 46 8.51 -4.90 10.03
N LEU A 47 9.29 -4.04 9.36
CA LEU A 47 9.02 -2.60 9.34
C LEU A 47 7.74 -2.25 8.59
N VAL A 48 7.40 -2.99 7.54
CA VAL A 48 6.12 -2.83 6.84
C VAL A 48 4.95 -3.19 7.75
N PHE A 49 5.07 -4.26 8.53
CA PHE A 49 4.05 -4.62 9.53
C PHE A 49 3.98 -3.63 10.70
N ASP A 50 5.11 -3.04 11.09
CA ASP A 50 5.10 -1.96 12.10
C ASP A 50 4.28 -0.76 11.61
N SER A 51 4.46 -0.37 10.35
CA SER A 51 3.65 0.68 9.73
C SER A 51 2.17 0.31 9.62
N LEU A 52 1.86 -0.95 9.27
CA LEU A 52 0.49 -1.45 9.16
C LEU A 52 -0.29 -1.35 10.47
N LYS A 53 0.38 -1.53 11.62
CA LYS A 53 -0.28 -1.47 12.94
C LYS A 53 -1.07 -0.20 13.18
N MET A 54 -0.66 0.92 12.59
CA MET A 54 -1.36 2.20 12.70
C MET A 54 -2.67 2.28 11.92
N TYR A 55 -2.87 1.39 10.98
CA TYR A 55 -4.00 1.38 10.04
C TYR A 55 -4.91 0.16 10.22
N LEU A 56 -4.72 -0.63 11.29
CA LEU A 56 -5.49 -1.88 11.49
C LEU A 56 -7.00 -1.65 11.55
N ASP A 57 -7.43 -0.51 12.09
CA ASP A 57 -8.85 -0.14 12.13
C ASP A 57 -9.39 0.35 10.78
N ASP A 58 -8.49 0.66 9.85
CA ASP A 58 -8.81 1.24 8.54
C ASP A 58 -8.74 0.21 7.41
N VAL A 59 -8.13 -0.95 7.66
CA VAL A 59 -7.95 -2.05 6.71
C VAL A 59 -8.78 -3.26 7.13
N PRO A 60 -9.54 -3.88 6.21
CA PRO A 60 -10.29 -5.10 6.55
C PRO A 60 -9.36 -6.25 6.94
N ALA A 61 -9.77 -7.03 7.92
CA ALA A 61 -8.97 -8.14 8.44
C ALA A 61 -8.56 -9.16 7.35
N ASN A 62 -9.46 -9.45 6.40
CA ASN A 62 -9.19 -10.35 5.28
C ASN A 62 -8.09 -9.82 4.33
N VAL A 63 -7.97 -8.51 4.14
CA VAL A 63 -6.92 -7.92 3.30
C VAL A 63 -5.55 -8.03 3.97
N VAL A 64 -5.51 -7.88 5.30
CA VAL A 64 -4.29 -7.93 6.11
C VAL A 64 -3.80 -9.37 6.31
N MET A 65 -4.72 -10.32 6.43
CA MET A 65 -4.41 -11.71 6.78
C MET A 65 -4.01 -12.58 5.59
N GLU A 66 -4.43 -12.25 4.37
CA GLU A 66 -4.30 -13.14 3.21
C GLU A 66 -3.08 -12.86 2.31
N LYS A 67 -2.55 -11.63 2.31
CA LYS A 67 -1.49 -11.22 1.37
C LYS A 67 -0.53 -10.24 2.01
N TRP A 68 0.71 -10.65 2.25
CA TRP A 68 1.65 -9.92 3.10
C TRP A 68 3.03 -9.62 2.47
N THR A 69 3.10 -9.49 1.17
CA THR A 69 4.32 -8.93 0.60
C THR A 69 4.40 -7.43 0.93
N PRO A 70 5.60 -6.86 1.17
CA PRO A 70 5.79 -5.44 1.44
C PRO A 70 5.05 -4.53 0.46
N ARG A 71 5.11 -4.86 -0.83
CA ARG A 71 4.41 -4.13 -1.90
C ARG A 71 2.90 -4.11 -1.70
N GLN A 72 2.30 -5.27 -1.40
CA GLN A 72 0.85 -5.36 -1.24
C GLN A 72 0.36 -4.57 -0.02
N VAL A 73 1.05 -4.71 1.12
CA VAL A 73 0.70 -3.98 2.35
C VAL A 73 0.82 -2.48 2.12
N LEU A 74 1.96 -1.98 1.65
CA LEU A 74 2.15 -0.55 1.42
C LEU A 74 1.18 0.02 0.37
N SER A 75 0.82 -0.77 -0.66
CA SER A 75 -0.20 -0.35 -1.63
C SER A 75 -1.57 -0.16 -0.98
N GLU A 76 -1.95 -1.00 -0.02
CA GLU A 76 -3.21 -0.81 0.71
C GLU A 76 -3.15 0.41 1.64
N LEU A 77 -2.02 0.63 2.32
CA LEU A 77 -1.84 1.82 3.15
C LEU A 77 -1.93 3.11 2.34
N LEU A 78 -1.33 3.15 1.15
CA LEU A 78 -1.38 4.33 0.26
C LEU A 78 -2.79 4.64 -0.27
N LYS A 79 -3.70 3.67 -0.32
CA LYS A 79 -5.12 3.92 -0.62
C LYS A 79 -5.85 4.63 0.53
N ILE A 80 -5.36 4.49 1.76
CA ILE A 80 -5.92 5.12 2.96
C ILE A 80 -5.27 6.47 3.20
N ASP A 81 -3.95 6.51 3.08
CA ASP A 81 -3.10 7.67 3.34
C ASP A 81 -2.01 7.77 2.27
N LYS A 82 -2.13 8.75 1.36
CA LYS A 82 -1.15 8.96 0.28
C LYS A 82 0.26 9.30 0.79
N HIS A 83 0.42 9.61 2.07
CA HIS A 83 1.68 9.92 2.72
C HIS A 83 2.23 8.76 3.56
N ALA A 84 1.60 7.57 3.52
CA ALA A 84 1.99 6.42 4.35
C ALA A 84 3.45 5.99 4.16
N ASP A 85 4.04 6.21 2.99
CA ASP A 85 5.43 5.87 2.66
C ASP A 85 6.38 7.10 2.58
N GLN A 86 5.95 8.26 3.07
CA GLN A 86 6.75 9.49 3.07
C GLN A 86 7.33 9.76 4.45
N SER A 87 8.59 10.21 4.48
CA SER A 87 9.24 10.66 5.71
C SER A 87 8.58 11.94 6.23
N ILE A 88 8.54 12.09 7.55
CA ILE A 88 7.82 13.14 8.26
C ILE A 88 8.78 13.91 9.16
N THR A 89 8.66 15.22 9.20
CA THR A 89 9.27 16.08 10.23
C THR A 89 8.16 16.66 11.09
N LEU A 90 8.21 16.39 12.39
CA LEU A 90 7.31 16.98 13.38
C LEU A 90 7.92 18.27 13.89
N GLN A 91 7.15 19.35 13.82
CA GLN A 91 7.48 20.65 14.39
C GLN A 91 6.37 21.09 15.32
N MET A 92 6.72 21.77 16.39
CA MET A 92 5.80 22.35 17.36
C MET A 92 6.21 23.77 17.74
N GLY A 93 5.24 24.61 18.03
CA GLY A 93 5.47 25.98 18.48
C GLY A 93 4.19 26.68 18.92
N PRO A 94 4.27 27.81 19.62
CA PRO A 94 3.11 28.57 20.00
C PRO A 94 2.41 29.17 18.77
N GLU A 95 1.08 29.08 18.71
CA GLU A 95 0.28 29.62 17.62
C GLU A 95 0.51 31.13 17.41
N ALA A 96 0.70 31.87 18.51
CA ALA A 96 0.88 33.31 18.49
C ALA A 96 2.23 33.78 17.92
N SER A 97 3.29 32.97 17.97
CA SER A 97 4.63 33.38 17.54
C SER A 97 4.93 32.98 16.11
N GLY A 98 4.24 32.00 15.55
CA GLY A 98 4.53 31.41 14.25
C GLY A 98 5.90 30.70 14.14
N GLN A 99 6.68 30.67 15.23
CA GLN A 99 7.97 29.98 15.27
C GLN A 99 7.75 28.50 15.62
N LEU A 100 8.20 27.62 14.73
CA LEU A 100 8.12 26.19 14.92
C LEU A 100 9.50 25.61 15.19
N GLU A 101 9.63 24.82 16.23
CA GLU A 101 10.83 24.07 16.55
C GLU A 101 10.68 22.62 16.12
N MET A 102 11.76 22.02 15.65
CA MET A 102 11.77 20.63 15.26
C MET A 102 11.75 19.74 16.51
N VAL A 103 10.73 18.88 16.60
CA VAL A 103 10.56 17.90 17.68
C VAL A 103 11.24 16.58 17.34
N GLY A 104 11.20 16.19 16.06
CA GLY A 104 11.84 14.97 15.60
C GLY A 104 11.52 14.65 14.15
N ARG A 105 12.21 13.64 13.63
CA ARG A 105 12.03 13.14 12.26
C ARG A 105 11.73 11.66 12.26
N GLU A 106 10.75 11.27 11.44
CA GLU A 106 10.49 9.89 11.07
C GLU A 106 10.96 9.66 9.63
N ARG A 107 11.94 8.79 9.44
CA ARG A 107 12.33 8.31 8.12
C ARG A 107 11.50 7.08 7.78
N ARG A 108 10.94 7.08 6.58
CA ARG A 108 10.22 5.95 5.98
C ARG A 108 10.85 5.60 4.65
N PHE A 109 10.81 4.35 4.28
CA PHE A 109 11.14 3.94 2.92
C PHE A 109 9.89 3.95 2.04
N THR A 110 10.08 4.28 0.76
CA THR A 110 8.98 4.28 -0.21
C THR A 110 8.56 2.85 -0.58
N LEU A 111 7.30 2.70 -1.02
CA LEU A 111 6.80 1.45 -1.61
C LEU A 111 7.75 0.91 -2.68
N ARG A 112 8.23 1.78 -3.56
CA ARG A 112 9.16 1.39 -4.64
C ARG A 112 10.48 0.85 -4.09
N TRP A 113 11.02 1.44 -3.04
CA TRP A 113 12.25 0.96 -2.42
C TRP A 113 12.03 -0.38 -1.74
N ALA A 114 10.96 -0.52 -0.92
CA ALA A 114 10.65 -1.76 -0.23
C ALA A 114 10.44 -2.94 -1.19
N ASP A 115 9.70 -2.72 -2.28
CA ASP A 115 9.49 -3.72 -3.33
C ASP A 115 10.81 -4.15 -3.99
N LYS A 116 11.65 -3.18 -4.38
CA LYS A 116 12.96 -3.47 -4.98
C LYS A 116 13.91 -4.19 -4.03
N ALA A 117 13.99 -3.76 -2.77
CA ALA A 117 14.84 -4.38 -1.76
C ALA A 117 14.40 -5.82 -1.49
N HIS A 118 13.11 -6.03 -1.24
CA HIS A 118 12.54 -7.35 -0.99
C HIS A 118 12.76 -8.31 -2.17
N ASN A 119 12.53 -7.85 -3.41
CA ASN A 119 12.72 -8.67 -4.61
C ASN A 119 14.20 -8.99 -4.86
N ALA A 120 15.10 -8.04 -4.67
CA ALA A 120 16.54 -8.27 -4.81
C ALA A 120 17.03 -9.32 -3.80
N LEU A 121 16.66 -9.15 -2.51
CA LEU A 121 17.02 -10.12 -1.47
C LEU A 121 16.43 -11.50 -1.75
N SER A 122 15.18 -11.56 -2.22
CA SER A 122 14.53 -12.82 -2.60
C SER A 122 15.27 -13.51 -3.75
N SER A 123 15.70 -12.77 -4.77
CA SER A 123 16.41 -13.33 -5.93
C SER A 123 17.75 -13.95 -5.55
N PHE A 124 18.43 -13.42 -4.51
CA PHE A 124 19.69 -13.96 -4.02
C PHE A 124 19.54 -15.24 -3.19
N LEU A 125 18.33 -15.52 -2.71
CA LEU A 125 18.01 -16.74 -1.96
C LEU A 125 17.66 -17.93 -2.87
N HIS A 126 17.37 -17.68 -4.15
CA HIS A 126 17.06 -18.72 -5.12
C HIS A 126 18.31 -19.18 -5.88
N SER A 127 18.28 -20.42 -6.36
CA SER A 127 19.29 -20.90 -7.30
C SER A 127 19.21 -20.11 -8.61
N PRO A 128 20.34 -19.86 -9.28
CA PRO A 128 20.33 -19.20 -10.58
C PRO A 128 19.47 -19.94 -11.59
N THR A 129 18.74 -19.19 -12.41
CA THR A 129 17.99 -19.77 -13.51
C THR A 129 18.93 -20.18 -14.65
N ILE A 130 18.50 -21.12 -15.49
CA ILE A 130 19.27 -21.55 -16.67
C ILE A 130 19.61 -20.35 -17.58
N ASN A 131 18.71 -19.39 -17.72
CA ASN A 131 18.95 -18.19 -18.52
C ASN A 131 20.03 -17.30 -17.92
N GLN A 132 20.04 -17.10 -16.61
CA GLN A 132 21.09 -16.33 -15.91
C GLN A 132 22.48 -16.99 -16.08
N VAL A 133 22.53 -18.32 -15.99
CA VAL A 133 23.78 -19.05 -16.21
C VAL A 133 24.25 -18.90 -17.67
N ARG A 134 23.36 -19.07 -18.64
CA ARG A 134 23.67 -18.94 -20.08
C ARG A 134 24.11 -17.54 -20.47
N SER A 135 23.49 -16.50 -19.88
CA SER A 135 23.79 -15.09 -20.18
C SER A 135 24.92 -14.53 -19.31
N ASN A 136 25.54 -15.35 -18.47
CA ASN A 136 26.56 -14.93 -17.49
C ASN A 136 26.11 -13.74 -16.63
N SER A 137 24.82 -13.72 -16.25
CA SER A 137 24.20 -12.65 -15.45
C SER A 137 23.89 -13.06 -14.01
N VAL A 138 24.49 -14.14 -13.53
CA VAL A 138 24.41 -14.54 -12.12
C VAL A 138 25.18 -13.51 -11.29
N PRO A 139 24.55 -12.85 -10.30
CA PRO A 139 25.26 -11.90 -9.45
C PRO A 139 26.38 -12.61 -8.67
N ASP A 140 27.57 -12.02 -8.67
CA ASP A 140 28.67 -12.50 -7.84
C ASP A 140 28.48 -12.12 -6.36
N ALA A 141 29.24 -12.75 -5.48
CA ALA A 141 29.17 -12.52 -4.05
C ALA A 141 29.44 -11.06 -3.66
N GLN A 142 30.32 -10.36 -4.39
CA GLN A 142 30.63 -8.96 -4.12
C GLN A 142 29.46 -8.04 -4.45
N THR A 143 28.78 -8.28 -5.55
CA THR A 143 27.56 -7.56 -5.96
C THR A 143 26.44 -7.75 -4.95
N ILE A 144 26.23 -8.99 -4.50
CA ILE A 144 25.21 -9.31 -3.48
C ILE A 144 25.56 -8.62 -2.16
N LYS A 145 26.81 -8.71 -1.72
CA LYS A 145 27.27 -8.08 -0.48
C LYS A 145 27.07 -6.57 -0.50
N LYS A 146 27.50 -5.90 -1.56
CA LYS A 146 27.31 -4.46 -1.72
C LYS A 146 25.82 -4.09 -1.63
N LYS A 147 24.93 -4.85 -2.29
CA LYS A 147 23.50 -4.60 -2.24
C LYS A 147 22.90 -4.81 -0.85
N ALA A 148 23.36 -5.83 -0.13
CA ALA A 148 22.96 -6.07 1.25
C ALA A 148 23.39 -4.92 2.18
N GLU A 149 24.63 -4.42 2.03
CA GLU A 149 25.15 -3.27 2.79
C GLU A 149 24.37 -1.98 2.52
N GLU A 150 23.95 -1.70 1.26
CA GLU A 150 23.07 -0.60 0.92
C GLU A 150 21.72 -0.71 1.64
N ILE A 151 21.15 -1.92 1.71
CA ILE A 151 19.88 -2.17 2.39
C ILE A 151 20.03 -2.00 3.90
N VAL A 152 21.12 -2.50 4.50
CA VAL A 152 21.44 -2.26 5.92
C VAL A 152 21.45 -0.77 6.22
N SER A 153 22.15 0.03 5.42
CA SER A 153 22.26 1.47 5.62
C SER A 153 20.88 2.16 5.62
N GLU A 154 19.99 1.76 4.72
CA GLU A 154 18.63 2.33 4.68
C GLU A 154 17.77 1.88 5.87
N LEU A 155 17.87 0.59 6.28
CA LEU A 155 17.18 0.08 7.45
C LEU A 155 17.64 0.77 8.73
N ASP A 156 18.95 0.96 8.90
CA ASP A 156 19.51 1.70 10.03
C ASP A 156 18.97 3.13 10.08
N ALA A 157 18.93 3.81 8.94
CA ALA A 157 18.42 5.18 8.85
C ALA A 157 16.92 5.27 9.23
N VAL A 158 16.12 4.26 8.90
CA VAL A 158 14.72 4.17 9.34
C VAL A 158 14.63 3.85 10.84
N LEU A 159 15.44 2.92 11.31
CA LEU A 159 15.40 2.44 12.70
C LEU A 159 15.92 3.47 13.72
N ILE A 160 16.80 4.39 13.31
CA ILE A 160 17.32 5.48 14.17
C ILE A 160 16.35 6.65 14.31
N SER A 161 15.23 6.65 13.60
CA SER A 161 14.23 7.73 13.69
C SER A 161 13.86 8.02 15.14
N GLU A 162 13.86 9.30 15.52
CA GLU A 162 13.56 9.79 16.87
C GLU A 162 12.09 9.59 17.22
N ILE A 163 11.25 9.72 16.22
CA ILE A 163 9.80 9.48 16.27
C ILE A 163 9.45 8.46 15.19
N TRP A 164 8.40 7.70 15.39
CA TRP A 164 7.92 6.73 14.42
C TRP A 164 6.42 6.49 14.58
N ASN A 165 5.83 5.94 13.52
CA ASN A 165 4.41 5.63 13.49
C ASN A 165 3.53 6.87 13.69
N LEU A 166 3.97 8.02 13.16
CA LEU A 166 3.12 9.20 13.08
C LEU A 166 2.07 9.03 11.99
N ASN A 167 0.84 9.38 12.34
CA ASN A 167 -0.30 9.26 11.48
C ASN A 167 -1.05 10.60 11.45
N PHE A 168 -1.25 11.16 10.26
CA PHE A 168 -2.06 12.36 10.08
C PHE A 168 -3.53 12.01 10.29
N ARG A 169 -4.16 12.60 11.32
CA ARG A 169 -5.49 12.21 11.79
C ARG A 169 -6.67 12.89 11.09
N SER A 170 -6.47 13.76 10.13
CA SER A 170 -7.60 14.29 9.34
C SER A 170 -8.19 13.14 8.51
N THR A 171 -9.20 12.49 9.09
CA THR A 171 -9.81 11.27 8.54
C THR A 171 -11.27 11.53 8.24
N VAL A 172 -11.66 11.27 7.02
CA VAL A 172 -13.07 11.15 6.62
C VAL A 172 -13.49 9.71 6.81
N SER A 173 -14.60 9.49 7.50
CA SER A 173 -15.18 8.17 7.71
C SER A 173 -16.66 8.14 7.37
N PHE A 174 -17.11 7.08 6.72
CA PHE A 174 -18.51 6.86 6.37
C PHE A 174 -18.83 5.37 6.27
N PRO A 175 -20.07 4.96 6.60
CA PRO A 175 -20.46 3.56 6.50
C PRO A 175 -20.69 3.15 5.04
N CYS A 176 -20.31 1.93 4.71
CA CYS A 176 -20.72 1.22 3.51
C CYS A 176 -21.98 0.42 3.80
N ASP A 177 -22.80 0.18 2.76
CA ASP A 177 -24.03 -0.64 2.88
C ASP A 177 -23.75 -2.08 3.36
N CYS A 178 -22.52 -2.59 3.18
CA CYS A 178 -22.09 -3.88 3.74
C CYS A 178 -21.75 -3.85 5.24
N GLY A 179 -21.89 -2.69 5.90
CA GLY A 179 -21.60 -2.49 7.31
C GLY A 179 -20.15 -2.13 7.63
N PHE A 180 -19.24 -2.14 6.65
CA PHE A 180 -17.86 -1.71 6.85
C PHE A 180 -17.75 -0.19 6.93
N VAL A 181 -17.02 0.35 7.92
CA VAL A 181 -16.74 1.79 8.00
C VAL A 181 -15.49 2.11 7.17
N ILE A 182 -15.72 2.75 6.03
CA ILE A 182 -14.63 3.20 5.15
C ILE A 182 -13.98 4.43 5.80
N ARG A 183 -12.65 4.40 5.94
CA ARG A 183 -11.84 5.51 6.44
C ARG A 183 -10.78 5.88 5.43
N ARG A 184 -10.64 7.18 5.17
CA ARG A 184 -9.63 7.72 4.25
C ARG A 184 -9.09 9.04 4.79
N ARG A 185 -7.83 9.33 4.49
CA ARG A 185 -7.28 10.63 4.78
C ARG A 185 -7.86 11.67 3.83
N GLU A 186 -8.21 12.84 4.34
CA GLU A 186 -8.77 13.94 3.54
C GLU A 186 -7.89 14.29 2.34
N THR A 187 -6.56 14.30 2.55
CA THR A 187 -5.57 14.53 1.49
C THR A 187 -5.57 13.47 0.38
N THR A 188 -6.00 12.24 0.69
CA THR A 188 -6.14 11.17 -0.30
C THR A 188 -7.42 11.33 -1.10
N LEU A 189 -8.49 11.82 -0.47
CA LEU A 189 -9.79 12.02 -1.12
C LEU A 189 -9.78 13.15 -2.13
N ALA A 190 -9.03 14.23 -1.88
CA ALA A 190 -8.97 15.39 -2.75
C ALA A 190 -8.54 15.08 -4.20
N ASN A 191 -7.90 13.94 -4.43
CA ASN A 191 -7.37 13.52 -5.73
C ASN A 191 -7.97 12.19 -6.23
N SER A 192 -9.00 11.64 -5.56
CA SER A 192 -9.57 10.36 -5.98
C SER A 192 -10.88 10.53 -6.73
N SER A 193 -10.98 9.90 -7.92
CA SER A 193 -12.22 9.83 -8.70
C SER A 193 -13.27 8.93 -8.05
N GLY A 194 -12.88 8.02 -7.15
CA GLY A 194 -13.78 7.13 -6.43
C GLY A 194 -13.07 6.41 -5.28
N VAL A 195 -13.84 6.04 -4.27
CA VAL A 195 -13.34 5.36 -3.08
C VAL A 195 -13.98 3.98 -2.97
N PRO A 196 -13.23 2.90 -3.23
CA PRO A 196 -13.75 1.55 -3.08
C PRO A 196 -13.85 1.15 -1.61
N CYS A 197 -14.94 0.45 -1.27
CA CYS A 197 -15.03 -0.28 -0.01
C CYS A 197 -14.04 -1.44 -0.03
N PRO A 198 -13.14 -1.56 0.95
CA PRO A 198 -12.17 -2.64 0.96
C PRO A 198 -12.80 -4.01 1.15
N GLN A 199 -14.00 -4.09 1.75
CA GLN A 199 -14.67 -5.36 2.05
C GLN A 199 -15.51 -5.88 0.89
N CYS A 200 -16.40 -5.05 0.32
CA CYS A 200 -17.35 -5.47 -0.74
C CYS A 200 -17.04 -4.89 -2.11
N ARG A 201 -16.03 -4.02 -2.22
CA ARG A 201 -15.58 -3.33 -3.44
C ARG A 201 -16.53 -2.26 -3.99
N THR A 202 -17.74 -2.07 -3.44
CA THR A 202 -18.62 -0.96 -3.84
C THR A 202 -17.85 0.35 -3.88
N VAL A 203 -17.90 1.07 -4.99
CA VAL A 203 -17.21 2.35 -5.17
C VAL A 203 -18.15 3.49 -4.81
N TYR A 204 -17.63 4.46 -4.06
CA TYR A 204 -18.35 5.68 -3.66
C TYR A 204 -17.73 6.91 -4.30
N ARG A 205 -18.56 7.84 -4.75
CA ARG A 205 -18.15 9.21 -5.03
C ARG A 205 -18.18 10.02 -3.74
N ILE A 206 -17.14 10.82 -3.52
CA ILE A 206 -17.05 11.71 -2.37
C ILE A 206 -16.86 13.13 -2.90
N LYS A 207 -17.59 14.06 -2.32
CA LYS A 207 -17.44 15.49 -2.56
C LYS A 207 -17.13 16.17 -1.24
N ILE A 208 -15.97 16.81 -1.15
CA ILE A 208 -15.62 17.67 -0.02
C ILE A 208 -16.38 18.99 -0.20
N ILE A 209 -17.00 19.45 0.87
CA ILE A 209 -17.77 20.69 0.93
C ILE A 209 -17.30 21.49 2.14
N GLU A 210 -17.66 22.76 2.21
CA GLU A 210 -17.36 23.57 3.39
C GLU A 210 -18.00 22.95 4.64
N GLY A 211 -17.18 22.70 5.66
CA GLY A 211 -17.59 22.09 6.91
C GLY A 211 -17.80 20.57 6.90
N GLY A 212 -17.43 19.86 5.81
CA GLY A 212 -17.58 18.41 5.80
C GLY A 212 -17.43 17.75 4.43
N PHE A 213 -18.17 16.68 4.22
CA PHE A 213 -18.18 15.94 2.96
C PHE A 213 -19.55 15.29 2.72
N ARG A 214 -19.83 14.99 1.45
CA ARG A 214 -20.96 14.16 1.03
C ARG A 214 -20.42 12.93 0.32
N TYR A 215 -21.10 11.80 0.47
CA TYR A 215 -20.77 10.54 -0.22
C TYR A 215 -22.04 9.88 -0.74
N ARG A 216 -21.89 9.12 -1.80
CA ARG A 216 -22.94 8.26 -2.37
C ARG A 216 -22.31 7.13 -3.15
N PRO A 217 -22.97 5.98 -3.32
CA PRO A 217 -22.53 4.97 -4.26
C PRO A 217 -22.30 5.58 -5.65
N TRP A 218 -21.24 5.17 -6.31
CA TRP A 218 -20.97 5.57 -7.68
C TRP A 218 -21.66 4.62 -8.63
N ASP A 219 -22.96 4.83 -8.76
CA ASP A 219 -23.78 4.05 -9.65
C ASP A 219 -23.88 4.73 -11.01
N VAL A 220 -23.90 3.90 -12.06
CA VAL A 220 -24.06 4.31 -13.45
C VAL A 220 -25.24 3.56 -14.06
N THR A 221 -25.91 4.21 -14.99
CA THR A 221 -27.02 3.60 -15.73
C THR A 221 -26.49 3.00 -17.02
N VAL A 222 -26.72 1.70 -17.23
CA VAL A 222 -26.42 0.99 -18.47
C VAL A 222 -27.72 0.47 -19.10
N HIS A 223 -27.83 0.55 -20.43
CA HIS A 223 -28.98 0.03 -21.14
C HIS A 223 -28.73 -1.40 -21.60
N CYS A 224 -29.69 -2.29 -21.37
CA CYS A 224 -29.61 -3.65 -21.86
C CYS A 224 -29.66 -3.67 -23.39
N GLN A 225 -28.75 -4.35 -24.04
CA GLN A 225 -28.70 -4.47 -25.51
C GLN A 225 -29.80 -5.40 -26.08
N HIS A 226 -30.53 -6.11 -25.19
CA HIS A 226 -31.58 -7.06 -25.63
C HIS A 226 -33.01 -6.52 -25.45
N CYS A 227 -33.25 -5.68 -24.42
CA CYS A 227 -34.59 -5.20 -24.10
C CYS A 227 -34.63 -3.69 -23.77
N GLU A 228 -33.50 -2.99 -23.95
CA GLU A 228 -33.35 -1.54 -23.72
C GLU A 228 -33.64 -1.07 -22.29
N ALA A 229 -33.98 -2.00 -21.38
CA ALA A 229 -34.26 -1.64 -20.00
C ALA A 229 -33.03 -1.00 -19.34
N LYS A 230 -33.29 0.02 -18.51
CA LYS A 230 -32.24 0.67 -17.70
C LYS A 230 -31.87 -0.21 -16.52
N ASN A 231 -30.57 -0.47 -16.38
CA ASN A 231 -30.00 -1.17 -15.24
C ASN A 231 -29.06 -0.20 -14.51
N THR A 232 -29.18 -0.13 -13.20
CA THR A 232 -28.25 0.64 -12.36
C THR A 232 -27.23 -0.34 -11.78
N VAL A 233 -25.96 -0.07 -12.04
CA VAL A 233 -24.85 -0.90 -11.59
C VAL A 233 -23.79 -0.03 -10.92
N ASN A 234 -23.12 -0.56 -9.92
CA ASN A 234 -22.04 0.19 -9.28
C ASN A 234 -20.78 0.19 -10.18
N MET A 235 -19.99 1.25 -10.10
CA MET A 235 -18.77 1.40 -10.90
C MET A 235 -17.77 0.25 -10.70
N CYS A 236 -17.82 -0.47 -9.59
CA CYS A 236 -16.98 -1.66 -9.37
C CYS A 236 -17.32 -2.85 -10.28
N GLU A 237 -18.51 -2.86 -10.86
CA GLU A 237 -18.97 -3.90 -11.80
C GLU A 237 -18.61 -3.58 -13.26
N ILE A 238 -18.10 -2.36 -13.51
CA ILE A 238 -17.75 -1.86 -14.83
C ILE A 238 -16.24 -2.04 -15.06
N PHE A 239 -15.86 -3.11 -15.74
CA PHE A 239 -14.47 -3.38 -16.14
C PHE A 239 -14.44 -4.15 -17.46
N ASP A 240 -13.31 -4.15 -18.12
CA ASP A 240 -13.15 -4.86 -19.40
C ASP A 240 -13.36 -6.37 -19.22
N GLY A 241 -14.24 -6.94 -20.03
CA GLY A 241 -14.66 -8.35 -19.95
C GLY A 241 -15.73 -8.62 -18.87
N ALA A 242 -16.28 -7.61 -18.20
CA ALA A 242 -17.36 -7.81 -17.24
C ALA A 242 -18.66 -8.30 -17.93
N VAL A 243 -19.43 -9.12 -17.24
CA VAL A 243 -20.73 -9.64 -17.66
C VAL A 243 -21.80 -9.10 -16.71
N LEU A 244 -22.71 -8.29 -17.22
CA LEU A 244 -23.83 -7.74 -16.48
C LEU A 244 -25.14 -8.47 -16.82
N ASN A 245 -25.85 -8.91 -15.80
CA ASN A 245 -27.19 -9.52 -15.96
C ASN A 245 -28.26 -8.42 -15.98
N CYS A 246 -29.08 -8.41 -17.00
CA CYS A 246 -30.22 -7.49 -17.04
C CYS A 246 -31.27 -7.90 -16.00
N ALA A 247 -31.66 -6.96 -15.12
CA ALA A 247 -32.68 -7.20 -14.11
C ALA A 247 -34.08 -7.48 -14.71
N THR A 248 -34.35 -7.03 -15.95
CA THR A 248 -35.66 -7.16 -16.59
C THR A 248 -35.78 -8.45 -17.43
N CYS A 249 -34.77 -8.77 -18.25
CA CYS A 249 -34.87 -9.92 -19.18
C CYS A 249 -33.90 -11.05 -18.85
N SER A 250 -33.09 -10.92 -17.80
CA SER A 250 -32.09 -11.89 -17.32
C SER A 250 -30.99 -12.25 -18.34
N ARG A 251 -30.92 -11.56 -19.48
CA ARG A 251 -29.88 -11.79 -20.48
C ARG A 251 -28.59 -11.10 -20.07
N HIS A 252 -27.46 -11.67 -20.53
CA HIS A 252 -26.12 -11.17 -20.27
C HIS A 252 -25.77 -10.03 -21.25
N ASN A 253 -25.13 -8.98 -20.71
CA ASN A 253 -24.52 -7.90 -21.46
C ASN A 253 -23.03 -7.90 -21.15
N PHE A 254 -22.19 -7.86 -22.18
CA PHE A 254 -20.74 -7.85 -22.04
C PHE A 254 -20.22 -6.41 -22.10
N ILE A 255 -19.27 -6.09 -21.24
CA ILE A 255 -18.55 -4.82 -21.26
C ILE A 255 -17.19 -5.05 -21.91
N GLN A 256 -16.89 -4.26 -22.92
CA GLN A 256 -15.59 -4.22 -23.57
C GLN A 256 -15.11 -2.79 -23.70
N PHE A 257 -13.88 -2.53 -23.25
CA PHE A 257 -13.22 -1.24 -23.40
C PHE A 257 -12.42 -1.24 -24.71
N ILE A 258 -12.85 -0.41 -25.65
CA ILE A 258 -12.14 -0.23 -26.91
C ILE A 258 -11.39 1.10 -26.81
N PRO A 259 -10.04 1.10 -26.91
CA PRO A 259 -9.29 2.35 -26.95
C PRO A 259 -9.77 3.22 -28.11
N SER A 260 -10.22 4.42 -27.81
CA SER A 260 -10.60 5.42 -28.81
C SER A 260 -9.81 6.70 -28.59
N ALA A 261 -9.32 7.30 -29.67
CA ALA A 261 -8.66 8.59 -29.64
C ALA A 261 -9.72 9.71 -29.70
N PHE A 262 -10.45 9.90 -28.59
CA PHE A 262 -11.28 11.11 -28.46
C PHE A 262 -10.44 12.24 -27.88
N PRO A 263 -10.54 13.48 -28.44
CA PRO A 263 -10.00 14.63 -27.75
C PRO A 263 -10.69 14.76 -26.40
N SER A 264 -9.91 15.05 -25.36
CA SER A 264 -10.41 15.28 -24.02
C SER A 264 -11.32 16.49 -24.02
N GLU A 265 -12.63 16.28 -24.03
CA GLU A 265 -13.57 17.35 -23.64
C GLU A 265 -13.39 17.62 -22.14
N PRO A 266 -13.36 18.90 -21.72
CA PRO A 266 -13.30 19.23 -20.32
C PRO A 266 -14.54 18.69 -19.62
N ASP A 267 -14.33 18.01 -18.49
CA ASP A 267 -15.35 17.37 -17.66
C ASP A 267 -16.40 18.43 -17.24
N PRO A 268 -17.66 18.31 -17.62
CA PRO A 268 -18.68 19.25 -17.20
C PRO A 268 -19.05 18.97 -15.74
N PHE A 269 -18.48 19.72 -14.82
CA PHE A 269 -18.92 19.78 -13.43
C PHE A 269 -20.04 20.79 -13.23
#